data_26856ddad37ac31e17f1a9a0c35825cc
#
_entry.id   26856ddad37ac31e17f1a9a0c35825cc
#
_cell.length_a   1.000
_cell.length_b   1.000
_cell.length_c   1.000
_cell.angle_alpha   90.00
_cell.angle_beta   90.00
_cell.angle_gamma   90.00
#
_symmetry.space_group_name_H-M   'P 1'
#
loop_
_entity.id
_entity.type
_entity.pdbx_description
1 polymer ?
#
loop_
_entity_poly.entity_id
_entity_poly.type
_entity_poly.pdbx_seq_one_letter_code
_entity_poly.pdbx_strand_id
1 'polypeptide(L)'
;MTKSAMIALMLSGIGAIPAVAQAGNDNGPSRIVWAAHKVEEPPYRAPDKPIWHIADILKAHKGKASWDQPVLLTRDYDGHYISMAPDEKAKCQFYADDRVFGWIYSGQVKITIDGQEPFTATKGFMFDVPPRLSYCLENTGTEPVVLYRNTPAGQVPSYPESETPTPIKGYRYEKAKITSTGGYEGVNQPYLDFIAYAAGGGKSRDFAFDGHTAAHIIRAKGIDALPSDKSWGHFHENMVEAWVVVESKLAVQISGIGLVHGDTGDVINALEGRWHRATCEPGAGTCTRWAMTPRNKEGQVHYFQVQGDGGGN
;
A
#
# COMPACT_ATOMS: atom_id res chain seq x y z
N MET A 1 -19.55 -62.04 39.03
CA MET A 1 -19.91 -61.52 37.65
C MET A 1 -19.58 -60.04 37.62
N THR A 2 -18.35 -59.70 37.25
CA THR A 2 -17.83 -58.35 37.21
C THR A 2 -17.83 -57.85 35.75
N LYS A 3 -18.60 -56.81 35.47
CA LYS A 3 -18.62 -56.14 34.15
C LYS A 3 -17.58 -55.00 34.15
N SER A 4 -16.51 -55.20 33.39
CA SER A 4 -15.53 -54.13 33.08
C SER A 4 -16.13 -53.15 32.08
N ALA A 5 -16.13 -51.87 32.41
CA ALA A 5 -16.48 -50.79 31.51
C ALA A 5 -15.20 -50.28 30.84
N MET A 6 -15.14 -50.37 29.54
CA MET A 6 -14.10 -49.82 28.69
C MET A 6 -14.39 -48.33 28.44
N ILE A 7 -13.54 -47.46 28.91
CA ILE A 7 -13.56 -46.01 28.62
C ILE A 7 -12.78 -45.82 27.32
N ALA A 8 -13.49 -45.42 26.28
CA ALA A 8 -12.90 -45.02 25.02
C ALA A 8 -12.42 -43.54 25.16
N LEU A 9 -11.14 -43.35 25.08
CA LEU A 9 -10.51 -42.01 25.03
C LEU A 9 -10.64 -41.46 23.62
N MET A 10 -11.51 -40.49 23.44
CA MET A 10 -11.56 -39.72 22.18
C MET A 10 -10.42 -38.73 22.17
N LEU A 11 -9.41 -38.97 21.35
CA LEU A 11 -8.42 -37.98 20.97
C LEU A 11 -9.10 -36.95 20.03
N SER A 12 -9.39 -35.78 20.58
CA SER A 12 -9.76 -34.61 19.78
C SER A 12 -8.56 -34.18 18.97
N GLY A 13 -8.65 -34.39 17.65
CA GLY A 13 -7.68 -33.90 16.70
C GLY A 13 -7.65 -32.37 16.76
N ILE A 14 -6.50 -31.83 17.14
CA ILE A 14 -6.18 -30.41 16.98
C ILE A 14 -6.06 -30.19 15.49
N GLY A 15 -7.12 -29.62 14.91
CA GLY A 15 -7.11 -29.17 13.52
C GLY A 15 -5.99 -28.15 13.36
N ALA A 16 -5.02 -28.46 12.51
CA ALA A 16 -4.00 -27.53 12.10
C ALA A 16 -4.70 -26.32 11.46
N ILE A 17 -4.57 -25.14 12.07
CA ILE A 17 -4.98 -23.87 11.47
C ILE A 17 -4.12 -23.74 10.19
N PRO A 18 -4.74 -23.61 9.00
CA PRO A 18 -3.96 -23.41 7.79
C PRO A 18 -3.10 -22.16 7.98
N ALA A 19 -1.79 -22.29 7.76
CA ALA A 19 -0.88 -21.17 7.74
C ALA A 19 -1.42 -20.12 6.74
N VAL A 20 -1.65 -18.91 7.23
CA VAL A 20 -2.03 -17.77 6.41
C VAL A 20 -0.95 -17.65 5.33
N ALA A 21 -1.37 -17.73 4.07
CA ALA A 21 -0.49 -17.60 2.94
C ALA A 21 0.32 -16.32 3.06
N GLN A 22 1.63 -16.46 3.01
CA GLN A 22 2.56 -15.35 3.03
C GLN A 22 2.33 -14.55 1.75
N ALA A 23 2.06 -13.25 1.88
CA ALA A 23 1.93 -12.36 0.72
C ALA A 23 3.14 -12.53 -0.20
N GLY A 24 2.90 -12.84 -1.46
CA GLY A 24 3.91 -12.97 -2.48
C GLY A 24 4.40 -14.38 -2.80
N ASN A 25 3.78 -15.44 -2.28
CA ASN A 25 4.02 -16.80 -2.78
C ASN A 25 2.98 -17.13 -3.85
N ASP A 26 3.38 -17.03 -5.09
CA ASP A 26 2.73 -17.72 -6.20
C ASP A 26 2.83 -19.23 -5.89
N ASN A 27 1.77 -19.82 -5.32
CA ASN A 27 1.72 -21.22 -4.90
C ASN A 27 1.58 -22.18 -6.10
N GLY A 28 1.83 -21.71 -7.31
CA GLY A 28 1.97 -22.56 -8.49
C GLY A 28 3.36 -23.23 -8.53
N PRO A 29 3.51 -24.34 -9.26
CA PRO A 29 4.82 -24.91 -9.49
C PRO A 29 5.69 -23.89 -10.24
N SER A 30 6.86 -23.55 -9.66
CA SER A 30 7.85 -22.69 -10.32
C SER A 30 8.19 -23.26 -11.69
N ARG A 31 8.04 -22.46 -12.72
CA ARG A 31 8.41 -22.83 -14.11
C ARG A 31 9.39 -21.81 -14.64
N ILE A 32 10.45 -22.29 -15.26
CA ILE A 32 11.35 -21.43 -16.03
C ILE A 32 10.68 -21.14 -17.37
N VAL A 33 10.56 -19.88 -17.71
CA VAL A 33 9.93 -19.41 -18.94
C VAL A 33 10.81 -18.36 -19.61
N TRP A 34 10.63 -18.15 -20.90
CA TRP A 34 11.14 -16.95 -21.57
C TRP A 34 10.12 -15.84 -21.35
N ALA A 35 10.46 -14.85 -20.53
CA ALA A 35 9.63 -13.67 -20.30
C ALA A 35 10.08 -12.55 -21.25
N ALA A 36 9.11 -11.84 -21.82
CA ALA A 36 9.41 -10.61 -22.54
C ALA A 36 9.81 -9.53 -21.53
N HIS A 37 10.97 -8.92 -21.75
CA HIS A 37 11.43 -7.78 -20.97
C HIS A 37 11.70 -6.62 -21.93
N LYS A 38 11.24 -5.42 -21.58
CA LYS A 38 11.45 -4.22 -22.40
C LYS A 38 12.94 -3.92 -22.50
N VAL A 39 13.44 -3.73 -23.71
CA VAL A 39 14.84 -3.32 -23.93
C VAL A 39 15.08 -1.91 -23.44
N GLU A 40 14.10 -1.01 -23.65
CA GLU A 40 14.15 0.36 -23.17
C GLU A 40 13.19 0.51 -21.98
N GLU A 41 13.75 0.90 -20.86
CA GLU A 41 12.96 1.17 -19.65
C GLU A 41 12.24 2.51 -19.76
N PRO A 42 10.96 2.61 -19.37
CA PRO A 42 10.21 3.86 -19.43
C PRO A 42 10.88 4.93 -18.57
N PRO A 43 11.03 6.17 -19.09
CA PRO A 43 11.58 7.25 -18.28
C PRO A 43 10.60 7.71 -17.21
N TYR A 44 11.13 8.10 -16.05
CA TYR A 44 10.32 8.79 -15.05
C TYR A 44 9.85 10.15 -15.58
N ARG A 45 8.58 10.47 -15.37
CA ARG A 45 7.97 11.74 -15.77
C ARG A 45 7.27 12.35 -14.56
N ALA A 46 7.51 13.64 -14.32
CA ALA A 46 6.89 14.32 -13.19
C ALA A 46 5.35 14.10 -13.16
N PRO A 47 4.78 13.84 -11.96
CA PRO A 47 5.44 13.84 -10.66
C PRO A 47 6.23 12.57 -10.33
N ASP A 48 6.12 11.48 -11.11
CA ASP A 48 6.81 10.24 -10.83
C ASP A 48 8.33 10.43 -10.79
N LYS A 49 8.95 9.88 -9.75
CA LYS A 49 10.39 9.84 -9.52
C LYS A 49 10.77 8.48 -8.96
N PRO A 50 12.04 8.06 -9.07
CA PRO A 50 12.51 6.86 -8.39
C PRO A 50 12.29 6.91 -6.88
N ILE A 51 12.41 8.12 -6.29
CA ILE A 51 12.15 8.36 -4.87
C ILE A 51 11.64 9.79 -4.64
N TRP A 52 10.67 9.91 -3.75
CA TRP A 52 10.25 11.13 -3.12
C TRP A 52 10.64 11.10 -1.64
N HIS A 53 11.52 12.01 -1.22
CA HIS A 53 11.83 12.19 0.19
C HIS A 53 10.77 13.05 0.87
N ILE A 54 10.15 12.54 1.92
CA ILE A 54 9.16 13.30 2.69
C ILE A 54 9.74 14.60 3.24
N ALA A 55 11.02 14.61 3.62
CA ALA A 55 11.72 15.79 4.09
C ALA A 55 11.74 16.93 3.05
N ASP A 56 11.91 16.60 1.76
CA ASP A 56 11.86 17.57 0.67
C ASP A 56 10.45 18.11 0.43
N ILE A 57 9.44 17.24 0.54
CA ILE A 57 8.03 17.63 0.44
C ILE A 57 7.69 18.62 1.56
N LEU A 58 8.01 18.28 2.80
CA LEU A 58 7.76 19.16 3.95
C LEU A 58 8.52 20.50 3.83
N LYS A 59 9.74 20.47 3.32
CA LYS A 59 10.53 21.68 3.06
C LYS A 59 9.88 22.55 1.97
N ALA A 60 9.39 21.97 0.89
CA ALA A 60 8.74 22.69 -0.21
C ALA A 60 7.41 23.36 0.24
N HIS A 61 6.74 22.79 1.22
CA HIS A 61 5.48 23.29 1.77
C HIS A 61 5.65 24.01 3.13
N LYS A 62 6.86 24.35 3.52
CA LYS A 62 7.12 25.05 4.79
C LYS A 62 6.26 26.28 4.95
N GLY A 63 5.56 26.40 6.09
CA GLY A 63 4.67 27.50 6.40
C GLY A 63 3.26 27.41 5.81
N LYS A 64 2.94 26.34 5.08
CA LYS A 64 1.59 26.05 4.61
C LYS A 64 0.99 24.96 5.50
N ALA A 65 -0.16 25.23 6.08
CA ALA A 65 -0.85 24.26 6.94
C ALA A 65 -1.63 23.22 6.11
N SER A 66 -2.12 23.63 4.92
CA SER A 66 -2.88 22.75 4.00
C SER A 66 -2.22 22.75 2.64
N TRP A 67 -1.98 21.56 2.09
CA TRP A 67 -1.42 21.34 0.77
C TRP A 67 -1.70 19.91 0.28
N ASP A 68 -1.60 19.71 -1.03
CA ASP A 68 -1.68 18.43 -1.72
C ASP A 68 -0.48 18.30 -2.64
N GLN A 69 0.29 17.23 -2.52
CA GLN A 69 1.49 16.93 -3.29
C GLN A 69 1.35 15.57 -3.97
N PRO A 70 1.09 15.52 -5.29
CA PRO A 70 1.16 14.26 -6.02
C PRO A 70 2.59 13.72 -6.01
N VAL A 71 2.72 12.42 -5.74
CA VAL A 71 4.00 11.71 -5.70
C VAL A 71 4.02 10.51 -6.63
N LEU A 72 2.86 9.95 -6.95
CA LEU A 72 2.65 8.89 -7.92
C LEU A 72 1.41 9.22 -8.76
N LEU A 73 1.55 9.26 -10.09
CA LEU A 73 0.42 9.34 -11.01
C LEU A 73 0.57 8.20 -12.03
N THR A 74 0.07 7.05 -11.65
CA THR A 74 0.21 5.84 -12.45
C THR A 74 -1.05 5.58 -13.28
N ARG A 75 -1.04 4.52 -14.08
CA ARG A 75 -2.24 4.08 -14.81
C ARG A 75 -3.34 3.56 -13.89
N ASP A 76 -2.97 3.03 -12.73
CA ASP A 76 -3.86 2.22 -11.89
C ASP A 76 -4.25 2.94 -10.60
N TYR A 77 -3.34 3.76 -10.04
CA TYR A 77 -3.60 4.54 -8.81
C TYR A 77 -2.79 5.82 -8.76
N ASP A 78 -3.32 6.81 -8.05
CA ASP A 78 -2.70 8.10 -7.79
C ASP A 78 -2.38 8.23 -6.31
N GLY A 79 -1.10 8.45 -6.00
CA GLY A 79 -0.60 8.60 -4.64
C GLY A 79 -0.26 10.05 -4.33
N HIS A 80 -0.78 10.56 -3.24
CA HIS A 80 -0.57 11.94 -2.80
C HIS A 80 -0.16 12.01 -1.33
N TYR A 81 0.75 12.91 -1.01
CA TYR A 81 0.85 13.45 0.34
C TYR A 81 -0.10 14.63 0.49
N ILE A 82 -0.86 14.63 1.58
CA ILE A 82 -1.83 15.66 1.89
C ILE A 82 -1.53 16.20 3.29
N SER A 83 -1.60 17.53 3.45
CA SER A 83 -1.64 18.17 4.75
C SER A 83 -2.97 18.87 4.94
N MET A 84 -3.55 18.73 6.14
CA MET A 84 -4.75 19.44 6.54
C MET A 84 -4.45 20.28 7.80
N ALA A 85 -4.85 21.55 7.77
CA ALA A 85 -4.72 22.45 8.92
C ALA A 85 -5.55 21.95 10.12
N PRO A 86 -5.27 22.41 11.36
CA PRO A 86 -6.17 22.19 12.48
C PRO A 86 -7.61 22.59 12.14
N ASP A 87 -8.58 21.81 12.61
CA ASP A 87 -10.02 21.98 12.38
C ASP A 87 -10.47 21.88 10.90
N GLU A 88 -9.56 21.59 9.97
CA GLU A 88 -9.91 21.40 8.57
C GLU A 88 -10.70 20.10 8.36
N LYS A 89 -11.79 20.21 7.58
CA LYS A 89 -12.64 19.09 7.20
C LYS A 89 -12.63 18.95 5.67
N ALA A 90 -12.22 17.78 5.21
CA ALA A 90 -12.42 17.43 3.81
C ALA A 90 -13.87 17.02 3.58
N LYS A 91 -14.39 17.35 2.39
CA LYS A 91 -15.72 16.86 1.97
C LYS A 91 -15.76 15.34 2.00
N CYS A 92 -16.88 14.80 2.45
CA CYS A 92 -17.10 13.37 2.38
C CYS A 92 -17.21 12.96 0.91
N GLN A 93 -16.53 11.89 0.53
CA GLN A 93 -16.45 11.43 -0.86
C GLN A 93 -16.24 9.92 -0.93
N PHE A 94 -16.44 9.35 -2.11
CA PHE A 94 -16.14 7.95 -2.41
C PHE A 94 -15.72 7.77 -3.86
N TYR A 95 -15.12 6.63 -4.16
CA TYR A 95 -14.82 6.21 -5.53
C TYR A 95 -15.64 4.97 -5.90
N ALA A 96 -16.00 4.87 -7.19
CA ALA A 96 -16.99 3.88 -7.64
C ALA A 96 -16.40 2.47 -7.74
N ASP A 97 -15.16 2.33 -8.22
CA ASP A 97 -14.65 1.05 -8.70
C ASP A 97 -13.52 0.46 -7.85
N ASP A 98 -12.75 1.31 -7.15
CA ASP A 98 -11.60 0.88 -6.38
C ASP A 98 -11.57 1.47 -4.98
N ARG A 99 -10.71 0.87 -4.13
CA ARG A 99 -10.47 1.30 -2.76
C ARG A 99 -9.69 2.60 -2.70
N VAL A 100 -9.94 3.34 -1.62
CA VAL A 100 -9.03 4.39 -1.15
C VAL A 100 -8.33 3.88 0.10
N PHE A 101 -7.03 4.05 0.16
CA PHE A 101 -6.28 3.67 1.35
C PHE A 101 -5.18 4.68 1.64
N GLY A 102 -4.76 4.75 2.89
CA GLY A 102 -3.77 5.74 3.28
C GLY A 102 -3.06 5.41 4.58
N TRP A 103 -2.10 6.25 4.90
CA TRP A 103 -1.24 6.12 6.06
C TRP A 103 -0.95 7.48 6.68
N ILE A 104 -1.03 7.59 8.00
CA ILE A 104 -0.78 8.83 8.73
C ILE A 104 0.71 8.94 9.04
N TYR A 105 1.36 9.91 8.43
CA TYR A 105 2.77 10.23 8.69
C TYR A 105 2.97 10.98 10.00
N SER A 106 2.15 12.02 10.24
CA SER A 106 2.21 12.84 11.46
C SER A 106 0.89 13.52 11.76
N GLY A 107 0.71 13.93 13.00
CA GLY A 107 -0.52 14.59 13.45
C GLY A 107 -1.65 13.61 13.77
N GLN A 108 -2.89 14.12 13.74
CA GLN A 108 -4.08 13.40 14.13
C GLN A 108 -5.23 13.74 13.17
N VAL A 109 -5.99 12.74 12.75
CA VAL A 109 -7.17 12.91 11.89
C VAL A 109 -8.28 11.98 12.35
N LYS A 110 -9.50 12.48 12.45
CA LYS A 110 -10.70 11.68 12.61
C LYS A 110 -11.13 11.20 11.22
N ILE A 111 -11.35 9.92 11.11
CA ILE A 111 -11.82 9.27 9.88
C ILE A 111 -13.22 8.71 10.15
N THR A 112 -14.16 9.10 9.31
CA THR A 112 -15.53 8.57 9.34
C THR A 112 -15.75 7.82 8.02
N ILE A 113 -16.18 6.56 8.08
CA ILE A 113 -16.51 5.72 6.93
C ILE A 113 -17.93 5.22 7.11
N ASP A 114 -18.74 5.32 6.07
CA ASP A 114 -20.13 4.86 6.11
C ASP A 114 -20.22 3.42 6.63
N GLY A 115 -21.11 3.20 7.60
CA GLY A 115 -21.33 1.88 8.20
C GLY A 115 -20.23 1.44 9.19
N GLN A 116 -19.25 2.30 9.50
CA GLN A 116 -18.24 2.04 10.52
C GLN A 116 -18.30 3.06 11.64
N GLU A 117 -17.90 2.66 12.85
CA GLU A 117 -17.68 3.62 13.93
C GLU A 117 -16.53 4.57 13.57
N PRO A 118 -16.72 5.88 13.73
CA PRO A 118 -15.65 6.83 13.52
C PRO A 118 -14.45 6.57 14.42
N PHE A 119 -13.25 6.69 13.89
CA PHE A 119 -12.02 6.50 14.65
C PHE A 119 -11.05 7.66 14.47
N THR A 120 -10.18 7.85 15.45
CA THR A 120 -9.09 8.82 15.40
C THR A 120 -7.81 8.10 15.02
N ALA A 121 -7.24 8.47 13.87
CA ALA A 121 -5.99 7.96 13.38
C ALA A 121 -4.85 8.92 13.71
N THR A 122 -3.76 8.40 14.25
CA THR A 122 -2.53 9.13 14.55
C THR A 122 -1.36 8.56 13.75
N LYS A 123 -0.16 9.09 13.96
CA LYS A 123 1.05 8.60 13.29
C LYS A 123 1.11 7.06 13.28
N GLY A 124 1.32 6.49 12.11
CA GLY A 124 1.44 5.05 11.89
C GLY A 124 0.12 4.34 11.59
N PHE A 125 -1.04 4.97 11.82
CA PHE A 125 -2.30 4.36 11.40
C PHE A 125 -2.37 4.24 9.87
N MET A 126 -2.84 3.09 9.43
CA MET A 126 -3.26 2.83 8.06
C MET A 126 -4.78 2.77 8.01
N PHE A 127 -5.40 3.21 6.93
CA PHE A 127 -6.84 3.10 6.71
C PHE A 127 -7.15 2.58 5.32
N ASP A 128 -8.31 1.95 5.18
CA ASP A 128 -8.82 1.37 3.93
C ASP A 128 -10.31 1.67 3.82
N VAL A 129 -10.73 2.18 2.67
CA VAL A 129 -12.12 2.51 2.34
C VAL A 129 -12.53 1.74 1.10
N PRO A 130 -13.45 0.78 1.23
CA PRO A 130 -13.98 0.02 0.10
C PRO A 130 -14.65 0.90 -0.96
N PRO A 131 -14.77 0.43 -2.21
CA PRO A 131 -15.50 1.15 -3.25
C PRO A 131 -16.91 1.49 -2.83
N ARG A 132 -17.38 2.68 -3.19
CA ARG A 132 -18.75 3.18 -2.96
C ARG A 132 -19.14 3.37 -1.48
N LEU A 133 -18.21 3.26 -0.54
CA LEU A 133 -18.41 3.73 0.83
C LEU A 133 -17.88 5.16 0.95
N SER A 134 -18.72 6.05 1.43
CA SER A 134 -18.33 7.44 1.68
C SER A 134 -17.39 7.53 2.87
N TYR A 135 -16.36 8.37 2.77
CA TYR A 135 -15.46 8.67 3.88
C TYR A 135 -15.19 10.16 3.99
N CYS A 136 -14.93 10.61 5.20
CA CYS A 136 -14.61 11.99 5.55
C CYS A 136 -13.34 12.02 6.39
N LEU A 137 -12.52 13.04 6.20
CA LEU A 137 -11.34 13.32 6.99
C LEU A 137 -11.53 14.65 7.73
N GLU A 138 -11.26 14.69 9.02
CA GLU A 138 -11.31 15.89 9.85
C GLU A 138 -10.05 15.95 10.72
N ASN A 139 -9.23 16.97 10.55
CA ASN A 139 -8.11 17.18 11.47
C ASN A 139 -8.65 17.67 12.81
N THR A 140 -8.64 16.82 13.81
CA THR A 140 -9.08 17.13 15.18
C THR A 140 -7.90 17.43 16.12
N GLY A 141 -6.69 17.51 15.58
CA GLY A 141 -5.48 17.86 16.32
C GLY A 141 -5.27 19.38 16.34
N THR A 142 -4.27 19.79 17.13
CA THR A 142 -3.84 21.20 17.25
C THR A 142 -2.75 21.58 16.25
N GLU A 143 -2.20 20.60 15.55
CA GLU A 143 -1.15 20.74 14.54
C GLU A 143 -1.64 20.22 13.18
N PRO A 144 -1.03 20.65 12.07
CA PRO A 144 -1.34 20.06 10.77
C PRO A 144 -1.12 18.54 10.77
N VAL A 145 -2.07 17.79 10.23
CA VAL A 145 -1.88 16.37 9.95
C VAL A 145 -1.25 16.20 8.57
N VAL A 146 -0.29 15.30 8.44
CA VAL A 146 0.28 14.89 7.16
C VAL A 146 0.00 13.41 6.95
N LEU A 147 -0.59 13.07 5.83
CA LEU A 147 -0.94 11.70 5.48
C LEU A 147 -0.63 11.39 4.01
N TYR A 148 -0.28 10.14 3.73
CA TYR A 148 -0.24 9.58 2.40
C TYR A 148 -1.60 8.97 2.06
N ARG A 149 -2.10 9.22 0.85
CA ARG A 149 -3.37 8.66 0.37
C ARG A 149 -3.21 8.17 -1.06
N ASN A 150 -3.68 6.96 -1.32
CA ASN A 150 -3.91 6.43 -2.66
C ASN A 150 -5.38 6.54 -3.03
N THR A 151 -5.63 6.96 -4.27
CA THR A 151 -6.96 6.97 -4.90
C THR A 151 -6.89 6.27 -6.25
N PRO A 152 -7.99 5.75 -6.80
CA PRO A 152 -8.01 5.16 -8.13
C PRO A 152 -7.61 6.18 -9.21
N ALA A 153 -6.69 5.78 -10.08
CA ALA A 153 -6.18 6.68 -11.13
C ALA A 153 -7.27 7.06 -12.14
N GLY A 154 -7.26 8.34 -12.53
CA GLY A 154 -8.17 8.86 -13.53
C GLY A 154 -9.66 8.87 -13.14
N GLN A 155 -9.99 8.42 -11.92
CA GLN A 155 -11.35 8.50 -11.41
C GLN A 155 -11.59 9.81 -10.68
N VAL A 156 -12.80 10.33 -10.81
CA VAL A 156 -13.24 11.49 -10.06
C VAL A 156 -14.10 11.04 -8.88
N PRO A 157 -13.98 11.71 -7.71
CA PRO A 157 -14.77 11.34 -6.55
C PRO A 157 -16.25 11.59 -6.79
N SER A 158 -17.10 10.72 -6.26
CA SER A 158 -18.52 10.94 -6.06
C SER A 158 -18.76 11.43 -4.62
N TYR A 159 -19.91 12.02 -4.39
CA TYR A 159 -20.24 12.65 -3.10
C TYR A 159 -21.58 12.13 -2.58
N PRO A 160 -21.76 11.95 -1.27
CA PRO A 160 -23.07 11.68 -0.69
C PRO A 160 -24.01 12.87 -0.94
N GLU A 161 -25.32 12.63 -0.91
CA GLU A 161 -26.33 13.68 -1.20
C GLU A 161 -26.24 14.89 -0.26
N SER A 162 -25.73 14.69 0.94
CA SER A 162 -25.49 15.75 1.94
C SER A 162 -24.37 16.72 1.58
N GLU A 163 -23.52 16.35 0.63
CA GLU A 163 -22.37 17.16 0.21
C GLU A 163 -22.65 17.93 -1.09
N THR A 164 -22.03 19.09 -1.20
CA THR A 164 -21.97 19.81 -2.48
C THR A 164 -20.72 19.36 -3.25
N PRO A 165 -20.85 18.73 -4.42
CA PRO A 165 -19.71 18.29 -5.21
C PRO A 165 -18.74 19.43 -5.52
N THR A 166 -17.44 19.13 -5.50
CA THR A 166 -16.43 20.06 -6.00
C THR A 166 -16.44 20.03 -7.53
N PRO A 167 -16.66 21.16 -8.22
CA PRO A 167 -16.67 21.18 -9.67
C PRO A 167 -15.34 20.71 -10.26
N ILE A 168 -15.41 19.80 -11.22
CA ILE A 168 -14.24 19.29 -11.95
C ILE A 168 -14.47 19.57 -13.44
N LYS A 169 -13.48 20.16 -14.08
CA LYS A 169 -13.55 20.49 -15.52
C LYS A 169 -13.85 19.23 -16.34
N GLY A 170 -14.88 19.30 -17.18
CA GLY A 170 -15.30 18.19 -18.04
C GLY A 170 -16.31 17.24 -17.40
N TYR A 171 -16.66 17.44 -16.14
CA TYR A 171 -17.64 16.61 -15.42
C TYR A 171 -18.85 17.44 -14.97
N ARG A 172 -20.02 16.80 -15.02
CA ARG A 172 -21.28 17.33 -14.46
C ARG A 172 -21.79 16.32 -13.44
N TYR A 173 -22.03 16.77 -12.22
CA TYR A 173 -22.59 15.93 -11.17
C TYR A 173 -24.11 15.87 -11.29
N GLU A 174 -24.64 14.68 -11.30
CA GLU A 174 -26.08 14.39 -11.33
C GLU A 174 -26.44 13.46 -10.18
N LYS A 175 -27.67 13.58 -9.65
CA LYS A 175 -28.16 12.63 -8.64
C LYS A 175 -28.31 11.26 -9.25
N ALA A 176 -27.65 10.27 -8.65
CA ALA A 176 -27.66 8.87 -9.05
C ALA A 176 -27.94 7.97 -7.85
N LYS A 177 -28.45 6.78 -8.08
CA LYS A 177 -28.68 5.77 -7.04
C LYS A 177 -27.60 4.71 -7.11
N ILE A 178 -26.94 4.45 -5.98
CA ILE A 178 -26.01 3.32 -5.82
C ILE A 178 -26.82 2.09 -5.40
N THR A 179 -26.54 0.93 -6.01
CA THR A 179 -27.24 -0.32 -5.73
C THR A 179 -26.41 -1.33 -4.97
N SER A 180 -25.10 -1.08 -4.83
CA SER A 180 -24.17 -1.94 -4.09
C SER A 180 -22.99 -1.15 -3.55
N THR A 181 -22.39 -1.62 -2.48
CA THR A 181 -21.15 -1.07 -1.90
C THR A 181 -20.12 -2.18 -1.77
N GLY A 182 -18.85 -1.81 -1.73
CA GLY A 182 -17.79 -2.71 -1.27
C GLY A 182 -17.90 -2.98 0.23
N GLY A 183 -17.08 -3.88 0.72
CA GLY A 183 -17.06 -4.27 2.13
C GLY A 183 -15.68 -4.62 2.63
N TYR A 184 -15.61 -5.03 3.89
CA TYR A 184 -14.40 -5.49 4.55
C TYR A 184 -14.42 -7.02 4.64
N GLU A 185 -13.83 -7.67 3.65
CA GLU A 185 -13.74 -9.12 3.57
C GLU A 185 -12.29 -9.57 3.65
N GLY A 186 -12.07 -10.78 4.16
CA GLY A 186 -10.74 -11.39 4.24
C GLY A 186 -9.79 -10.59 5.13
N VAL A 187 -8.76 -10.01 4.53
CA VAL A 187 -7.71 -9.24 5.25
C VAL A 187 -8.04 -7.77 5.41
N ASN A 188 -9.08 -7.31 4.72
CA ASN A 188 -9.47 -5.91 4.71
C ASN A 188 -10.13 -5.50 6.03
N GLN A 189 -9.80 -4.32 6.50
CA GLN A 189 -10.35 -3.75 7.72
C GLN A 189 -10.29 -2.22 7.65
N PRO A 190 -11.16 -1.47 8.37
CA PRO A 190 -11.22 -0.01 8.27
C PRO A 190 -9.90 0.67 8.58
N TYR A 191 -9.14 0.13 9.52
CA TYR A 191 -7.83 0.66 9.92
C TYR A 191 -6.94 -0.40 10.56
N LEU A 192 -5.66 -0.09 10.61
CA LEU A 192 -4.64 -0.80 11.35
C LEU A 192 -3.74 0.22 12.06
N ASP A 193 -3.64 0.14 13.39
CA ASP A 193 -2.55 0.80 14.11
C ASP A 193 -1.25 0.01 13.86
N PHE A 194 -0.50 0.46 12.84
CA PHE A 194 0.72 -0.22 12.44
C PHE A 194 1.79 -0.20 13.54
N ILE A 195 1.88 0.88 14.33
CA ILE A 195 2.88 0.99 15.42
C ILE A 195 2.58 -0.06 16.49
N ALA A 196 1.34 -0.17 16.94
CA ALA A 196 0.94 -1.18 17.90
C ALA A 196 1.09 -2.60 17.33
N TYR A 197 0.72 -2.81 16.07
CA TYR A 197 0.92 -4.06 15.35
C TYR A 197 2.38 -4.48 15.29
N ALA A 198 3.28 -3.56 14.93
CA ALA A 198 4.71 -3.80 14.82
C ALA A 198 5.33 -4.10 16.20
N ALA A 199 4.96 -3.33 17.24
CA ALA A 199 5.40 -3.53 18.62
C ALA A 199 4.95 -4.89 19.19
N GLY A 200 3.78 -5.36 18.80
CA GLY A 200 3.26 -6.70 19.12
C GLY A 200 3.91 -7.86 18.35
N GLY A 201 4.96 -7.61 17.58
CA GLY A 201 5.65 -8.62 16.79
C GLY A 201 4.94 -8.99 15.49
N GLY A 202 4.12 -8.09 14.96
CA GLY A 202 3.40 -8.23 13.71
C GLY A 202 4.31 -8.65 12.55
N LYS A 203 3.80 -9.49 11.66
CA LYS A 203 4.51 -10.04 10.50
C LYS A 203 4.06 -9.36 9.22
N SER A 204 4.68 -9.71 8.09
CA SER A 204 4.16 -9.32 6.78
C SER A 204 2.72 -9.81 6.59
N ARG A 205 1.87 -8.96 6.01
CA ARG A 205 0.45 -9.27 5.74
C ARG A 205 -0.11 -8.36 4.66
N ASP A 206 -1.22 -8.75 4.10
CA ASP A 206 -2.00 -7.88 3.22
C ASP A 206 -2.81 -6.88 4.05
N PHE A 207 -2.99 -5.70 3.47
CA PHE A 207 -3.87 -4.65 3.96
C PHE A 207 -4.36 -3.83 2.77
N ALA A 208 -5.66 -3.67 2.57
CA ALA A 208 -6.30 -3.16 1.37
C ALA A 208 -6.03 -4.06 0.15
N PHE A 209 -6.80 -5.16 0.07
CA PHE A 209 -6.55 -6.21 -0.91
C PHE A 209 -7.87 -6.70 -1.52
N ASP A 210 -8.00 -6.60 -2.83
CA ASP A 210 -9.14 -7.14 -3.60
C ASP A 210 -8.73 -7.51 -5.04
N GLY A 211 -9.69 -7.56 -5.96
CA GLY A 211 -9.43 -7.88 -7.37
C GLY A 211 -8.72 -6.78 -8.16
N HIS A 212 -8.62 -5.56 -7.64
CA HIS A 212 -8.06 -4.39 -8.31
C HIS A 212 -6.84 -3.83 -7.60
N THR A 213 -6.79 -3.91 -6.29
CA THR A 213 -5.76 -3.32 -5.44
C THR A 213 -5.07 -4.40 -4.63
N ALA A 214 -3.75 -4.31 -4.55
CA ALA A 214 -2.94 -5.07 -3.61
C ALA A 214 -1.99 -4.13 -2.89
N ALA A 215 -2.21 -3.97 -1.59
CA ALA A 215 -1.33 -3.24 -0.70
C ALA A 215 -0.84 -4.16 0.41
N HIS A 216 0.47 -4.43 0.41
CA HIS A 216 1.12 -5.41 1.27
C HIS A 216 2.00 -4.73 2.30
N ILE A 217 1.83 -5.05 3.56
CA ILE A 217 2.80 -4.71 4.61
C ILE A 217 3.89 -5.76 4.55
N ILE A 218 5.08 -5.38 4.11
CA ILE A 218 6.23 -6.27 4.01
C ILE A 218 7.26 -5.87 5.07
N ARG A 219 7.36 -6.67 6.12
CA ARG A 219 8.34 -6.52 7.20
C ARG A 219 9.50 -7.47 6.99
N ALA A 220 10.70 -6.94 6.98
CA ALA A 220 11.94 -7.70 6.79
C ALA A 220 12.97 -7.33 7.86
N LYS A 221 13.89 -8.24 8.12
CA LYS A 221 15.09 -7.94 8.91
C LYS A 221 16.16 -7.37 7.99
N GLY A 222 17.02 -6.53 8.56
CA GLY A 222 18.18 -6.01 7.86
C GLY A 222 19.09 -7.16 7.38
N ILE A 223 19.78 -6.90 6.31
CA ILE A 223 20.76 -7.80 5.69
C ILE A 223 22.16 -7.21 5.85
N ASP A 224 23.18 -8.06 5.66
CA ASP A 224 24.57 -7.66 5.85
C ASP A 224 25.13 -6.84 4.67
N ALA A 225 24.48 -6.88 3.51
CA ALA A 225 24.93 -6.19 2.31
C ALA A 225 23.78 -5.52 1.57
N LEU A 226 24.04 -4.34 1.02
CA LEU A 226 23.12 -3.61 0.15
C LEU A 226 22.88 -4.38 -1.16
N PRO A 227 21.67 -4.27 -1.75
CA PRO A 227 21.43 -4.85 -3.05
C PRO A 227 22.27 -4.15 -4.13
N SER A 228 22.68 -4.90 -5.12
CA SER A 228 23.40 -4.43 -6.30
C SER A 228 22.68 -4.90 -7.56
N ASP A 229 23.12 -4.44 -8.72
CA ASP A 229 22.65 -4.88 -10.03
C ASP A 229 22.85 -6.38 -10.30
N LYS A 230 23.73 -7.04 -9.50
CA LYS A 230 23.96 -8.49 -9.52
C LYS A 230 23.12 -9.25 -8.48
N SER A 231 22.35 -8.54 -7.66
CA SER A 231 21.48 -9.16 -6.68
C SER A 231 20.27 -9.77 -7.35
N TRP A 232 19.78 -10.87 -6.80
CA TRP A 232 18.51 -11.44 -7.26
C TRP A 232 17.36 -10.46 -6.99
N GLY A 233 16.63 -10.14 -8.02
CA GLY A 233 15.46 -9.30 -7.98
C GLY A 233 14.40 -9.81 -8.93
N HIS A 234 13.42 -8.99 -9.22
CA HIS A 234 12.35 -9.30 -10.15
C HIS A 234 11.89 -8.04 -10.89
N PHE A 235 11.03 -8.22 -11.87
CA PHE A 235 10.35 -7.15 -12.58
C PHE A 235 8.91 -7.54 -12.88
N HIS A 236 8.11 -6.54 -13.20
CA HIS A 236 6.72 -6.67 -13.65
C HIS A 236 6.59 -5.99 -15.00
N GLU A 237 6.08 -6.69 -16.01
CA GLU A 237 5.99 -6.13 -17.37
C GLU A 237 4.94 -5.02 -17.51
N ASN A 238 3.85 -5.13 -16.80
CA ASN A 238 2.66 -4.32 -17.05
C ASN A 238 2.16 -3.52 -15.85
N MET A 239 2.93 -3.43 -14.80
CA MET A 239 2.53 -2.69 -13.61
C MET A 239 3.69 -1.97 -12.94
N VAL A 240 3.35 -0.90 -12.26
CA VAL A 240 4.23 -0.16 -11.36
C VAL A 240 4.17 -0.81 -9.99
N GLU A 241 5.31 -0.96 -9.33
CA GLU A 241 5.35 -1.25 -7.90
C GLU A 241 5.89 -0.04 -7.14
N ALA A 242 5.12 0.43 -6.17
CA ALA A 242 5.52 1.55 -5.32
C ALA A 242 5.52 1.15 -3.85
N TRP A 243 6.40 1.78 -3.08
CA TRP A 243 6.54 1.52 -1.66
C TRP A 243 6.51 2.81 -0.86
N VAL A 244 5.68 2.87 0.17
CA VAL A 244 5.84 3.83 1.27
C VAL A 244 6.68 3.16 2.33
N VAL A 245 7.76 3.78 2.73
CA VAL A 245 8.57 3.31 3.88
C VAL A 245 7.85 3.69 5.15
N VAL A 246 7.31 2.73 5.88
CA VAL A 246 6.50 2.98 7.08
C VAL A 246 7.25 2.76 8.39
N GLU A 247 8.39 2.06 8.33
CA GLU A 247 9.26 1.81 9.48
C GLU A 247 10.71 1.71 9.04
N SER A 248 11.60 2.45 9.72
CA SER A 248 13.06 2.37 9.57
C SER A 248 13.55 2.77 8.17
N LYS A 249 14.56 2.10 7.64
CA LYS A 249 15.26 2.45 6.40
C LYS A 249 15.24 1.33 5.39
N LEU A 250 14.96 1.68 4.15
CA LEU A 250 14.88 0.78 3.01
C LEU A 250 15.95 1.16 1.98
N ALA A 251 16.59 0.14 1.40
CA ALA A 251 17.45 0.28 0.23
C ALA A 251 16.84 -0.48 -0.94
N VAL A 252 16.73 0.17 -2.08
CA VAL A 252 16.16 -0.44 -3.30
C VAL A 252 17.10 -0.22 -4.47
N GLN A 253 17.57 -1.32 -5.04
CA GLN A 253 18.25 -1.30 -6.34
C GLN A 253 17.20 -1.30 -7.43
N ILE A 254 17.27 -0.35 -8.36
CA ILE A 254 16.36 -0.21 -9.50
C ILE A 254 17.20 -0.12 -10.77
N SER A 255 16.88 -0.92 -11.79
CA SER A 255 17.58 -0.89 -13.08
C SER A 255 17.50 0.49 -13.73
N GLY A 256 18.59 0.91 -14.37
CA GLY A 256 18.72 2.23 -15.00
C GLY A 256 18.80 3.41 -14.03
N ILE A 257 18.63 3.20 -12.71
CA ILE A 257 18.68 4.25 -11.67
C ILE A 257 19.84 4.01 -10.71
N GLY A 258 20.06 2.76 -10.31
CA GLY A 258 21.00 2.41 -9.24
C GLY A 258 20.31 2.21 -7.89
N LEU A 259 21.09 2.34 -6.82
CA LEU A 259 20.64 2.16 -5.45
C LEU A 259 20.00 3.45 -4.92
N VAL A 260 18.77 3.36 -4.45
CA VAL A 260 18.06 4.44 -3.76
C VAL A 260 17.86 4.08 -2.30
N HIS A 261 17.89 5.08 -1.42
CA HIS A 261 17.80 4.95 0.03
C HIS A 261 16.57 5.71 0.52
N GLY A 262 15.66 5.03 1.19
CA GLY A 262 14.44 5.63 1.73
C GLY A 262 14.37 5.55 3.25
N ASP A 263 14.00 6.66 3.87
CA ASP A 263 13.66 6.77 5.28
C ASP A 263 12.14 6.68 5.48
N THR A 264 11.70 6.47 6.72
CA THR A 264 10.27 6.45 7.06
C THR A 264 9.55 7.70 6.53
N GLY A 265 8.55 7.50 5.70
CA GLY A 265 7.79 8.54 4.99
C GLY A 265 8.21 8.74 3.54
N ASP A 266 9.29 8.14 3.09
CA ASP A 266 9.67 8.25 1.69
C ASP A 266 8.83 7.32 0.81
N VAL A 267 8.60 7.73 -0.43
CA VAL A 267 7.90 6.94 -1.45
C VAL A 267 8.89 6.57 -2.53
N ILE A 268 9.09 5.27 -2.73
CA ILE A 268 9.96 4.71 -3.76
C ILE A 268 9.09 4.08 -4.84
N ASN A 269 9.48 4.23 -6.10
CA ASN A 269 8.69 3.83 -7.24
C ASN A 269 9.55 3.08 -8.26
N ALA A 270 9.17 1.83 -8.58
CA ALA A 270 9.71 1.06 -9.70
C ALA A 270 8.67 1.01 -10.81
N LEU A 271 8.95 1.69 -11.92
CA LEU A 271 8.08 1.69 -13.10
C LEU A 271 7.99 0.31 -13.73
N GLU A 272 6.95 0.08 -14.51
CA GLU A 272 6.74 -1.17 -15.25
C GLU A 272 7.96 -1.58 -16.08
N GLY A 273 8.29 -2.86 -16.06
CA GLY A 273 9.45 -3.42 -16.74
C GLY A 273 10.79 -3.18 -16.03
N ARG A 274 10.87 -2.35 -15.00
CA ARG A 274 12.14 -2.12 -14.29
C ARG A 274 12.43 -3.23 -13.30
N TRP A 275 13.58 -3.86 -13.47
CA TRP A 275 14.10 -4.78 -12.48
C TRP A 275 14.39 -4.05 -11.16
N HIS A 276 14.02 -4.67 -10.05
CA HIS A 276 14.25 -4.10 -8.74
C HIS A 276 14.47 -5.15 -7.64
N ARG A 277 15.14 -4.70 -6.57
CA ARG A 277 15.38 -5.47 -5.36
C ARG A 277 15.31 -4.54 -4.15
N ALA A 278 14.35 -4.77 -3.27
CA ALA A 278 14.17 -4.01 -2.02
C ALA A 278 14.67 -4.81 -0.81
N THR A 279 15.40 -4.15 0.09
CA THR A 279 15.94 -4.73 1.33
C THR A 279 15.95 -3.68 2.43
N CYS A 280 16.07 -4.10 3.70
CA CYS A 280 16.39 -3.15 4.76
C CYS A 280 17.84 -2.67 4.62
N GLU A 281 18.11 -1.43 5.03
CA GLU A 281 19.48 -0.95 5.17
C GLU A 281 20.26 -1.80 6.17
N PRO A 282 21.56 -2.05 5.94
CA PRO A 282 22.43 -2.67 6.92
C PRO A 282 22.38 -1.92 8.25
N GLY A 283 22.22 -2.66 9.33
CA GLY A 283 22.12 -2.10 10.69
C GLY A 283 20.77 -1.42 11.03
N ALA A 284 19.84 -1.34 10.10
CA ALA A 284 18.52 -0.76 10.34
C ALA A 284 17.60 -1.63 11.23
N GLY A 285 18.00 -2.86 11.54
CA GLY A 285 17.17 -3.81 12.28
C GLY A 285 16.01 -4.31 11.41
N THR A 286 14.78 -4.16 11.88
CA THR A 286 13.57 -4.44 11.08
C THR A 286 13.18 -3.19 10.31
N CYS A 287 12.89 -3.33 9.04
CA CYS A 287 12.25 -2.29 8.24
C CYS A 287 10.92 -2.78 7.68
N THR A 288 10.03 -1.84 7.40
CA THR A 288 8.74 -2.16 6.81
C THR A 288 8.45 -1.20 5.66
N ARG A 289 8.06 -1.77 4.54
CA ARG A 289 7.48 -1.06 3.42
C ARG A 289 6.03 -1.45 3.22
N TRP A 290 5.22 -0.50 2.85
CA TRP A 290 3.88 -0.74 2.36
C TRP A 290 3.93 -0.77 0.84
N ALA A 291 3.91 -1.97 0.28
CA ALA A 291 4.05 -2.21 -1.15
C ALA A 291 2.67 -2.11 -1.81
N MET A 292 2.58 -1.30 -2.84
CA MET A 292 1.35 -1.02 -3.57
C MET A 292 1.53 -1.42 -5.02
N THR A 293 0.64 -2.26 -5.48
CA THR A 293 0.58 -2.71 -6.88
C THR A 293 -0.85 -2.81 -7.34
N PRO A 294 -1.12 -2.56 -8.62
CA PRO A 294 -2.40 -2.95 -9.20
C PRO A 294 -2.51 -4.48 -9.18
N ARG A 295 -3.71 -4.98 -9.08
CA ARG A 295 -3.98 -6.41 -9.12
C ARG A 295 -5.00 -6.72 -10.19
N ASN A 296 -4.79 -7.79 -10.93
CA ASN A 296 -5.79 -8.39 -11.77
C ASN A 296 -6.42 -9.61 -11.07
N LYS A 297 -7.48 -10.13 -11.64
CA LYS A 297 -8.23 -11.26 -11.09
C LYS A 297 -7.39 -12.53 -10.93
N GLU A 298 -6.37 -12.70 -11.77
CA GLU A 298 -5.45 -13.83 -11.80
C GLU A 298 -4.24 -13.65 -10.86
N GLY A 299 -4.06 -12.47 -10.28
CA GLY A 299 -2.93 -12.12 -9.42
C GLY A 299 -1.81 -11.39 -10.17
N GLN A 300 -0.72 -11.18 -9.47
CA GLN A 300 0.47 -10.51 -10.00
C GLN A 300 1.43 -11.52 -10.60
N VAL A 301 2.13 -11.14 -11.65
CA VAL A 301 3.22 -11.94 -12.21
C VAL A 301 4.55 -11.29 -11.86
N HIS A 302 5.38 -12.03 -11.13
CA HIS A 302 6.76 -11.66 -10.81
C HIS A 302 7.69 -12.48 -11.69
N TYR A 303 8.47 -11.82 -12.52
CA TYR A 303 9.52 -12.46 -13.29
C TYR A 303 10.83 -12.38 -12.51
N PHE A 304 11.14 -13.44 -11.77
CA PHE A 304 12.37 -13.52 -10.99
C PHE A 304 13.55 -13.85 -11.90
N GLN A 305 14.67 -13.18 -11.66
CA GLN A 305 15.92 -13.49 -12.32
C GLN A 305 16.35 -14.94 -12.02
N VAL A 306 16.73 -15.69 -13.04
CA VAL A 306 17.26 -17.06 -12.91
C VAL A 306 18.78 -17.01 -12.84
N GLN A 307 19.37 -17.74 -11.87
CA GLN A 307 20.83 -17.80 -11.71
C GLN A 307 21.46 -18.51 -12.91
N GLY A 308 22.45 -17.89 -13.52
CA GLY A 308 23.22 -18.49 -14.63
C GLY A 308 22.92 -17.92 -16.01
N ASP A 309 21.79 -17.26 -16.20
CA ASP A 309 21.56 -16.50 -17.41
C ASP A 309 22.18 -15.13 -17.23
N GLY A 310 23.45 -15.00 -17.61
CA GLY A 310 24.17 -13.73 -17.61
C GLY A 310 23.43 -12.69 -18.46
N GLY A 311 22.29 -12.25 -17.98
CA GLY A 311 21.53 -11.13 -18.47
C GLY A 311 22.26 -9.85 -18.08
N GLY A 312 23.38 -9.67 -18.65
CA GLY A 312 24.12 -8.45 -18.66
C GLY A 312 24.36 -8.07 -20.08
N ASN A 313 23.58 -7.21 -20.61
CA ASN A 313 23.99 -6.20 -21.57
C ASN A 313 22.97 -5.08 -21.55
#